data_9cc53edde1d67d631d501a1ef4b151f7
#
_entry.id   9cc53edde1d67d631d501a1ef4b151f7
#
_cell.length_a   1.000
_cell.length_b   1.000
_cell.length_c   1.000
_cell.angle_alpha   90.00
_cell.angle_beta   90.00
_cell.angle_gamma   90.00
#
_symmetry.space_group_name_H-M   'P 1'
#
loop_
_entity.id
_entity.type
_entity.pdbx_description
1 polymer ?
#
loop_
_entity_poly.entity_id
_entity_poly.type
_entity_poly.pdbx_seq_one_letter_code
_entity_poly.pdbx_strand_id
1 'polypeptide(L)'
;MGTATIAPSHANSAPPGQPALSRKQVLAVGIGNFMEWFDFAIYGYFAAVIGSIYFPSDATGVSLLSSLAVFAVGFVSRPFGALILGPIGDRFGRKTVLMITVFGMGVFTTLIGLLPGYATIGIAAPILLVILRFLQGMMVGGEWSAAGIFLVESAPANRRASAASVVTFTAGIAFLVGTATAAAINANLSQEQVYNWGWRVPFVLSIVMTFIAVFIRRKLNDTPIYHELQEKKANNTLERVSPKDKFNAFVLSFAFSALFLVSLYYFITYANNHLVSVLGMSKTNALWLCSAALVVYCILHPLVGRFSDHYGRRKLALFAAAGLTIMAYPIFLMMNTGKPALILLSLTILAFLVAISAVMNVVLLVEVFPASIRSTGAALGHNVSSALLAGPGPFIAAALIQYTGNPNVPAWYLAAVSLVCFLILYTRLPETKNVDLSAG
;
A
#
# COMPACT_ATOMS: atom_id res chain seq x y z
N MET A 1 34.03 -8.31 19.22
CA MET A 1 33.27 -7.13 18.76
C MET A 1 33.95 -6.66 17.45
N GLY A 2 33.50 -7.15 16.31
CA GLY A 2 34.02 -6.80 15.01
C GLY A 2 32.90 -6.15 14.21
N THR A 3 32.92 -4.84 14.10
CA THR A 3 32.09 -4.08 13.18
C THR A 3 32.54 -4.44 11.75
N ALA A 4 31.72 -5.20 11.04
CA ALA A 4 31.91 -5.40 9.61
C ALA A 4 31.68 -4.04 8.93
N THR A 5 32.74 -3.35 8.66
CA THR A 5 32.81 -2.17 7.80
C THR A 5 32.53 -2.66 6.38
N ILE A 6 31.34 -2.33 5.86
CA ILE A 6 31.14 -2.31 4.41
C ILE A 6 32.05 -1.18 3.92
N ALA A 7 33.11 -1.55 3.21
CA ALA A 7 34.08 -0.61 2.66
C ALA A 7 33.30 0.42 1.80
N PRO A 8 33.64 1.72 1.91
CA PRO A 8 33.09 2.70 0.99
C PRO A 8 33.72 2.43 -0.39
N SER A 9 32.98 1.78 -1.28
CA SER A 9 33.35 1.69 -2.68
C SER A 9 33.33 3.10 -3.26
N HIS A 10 34.42 3.42 -3.93
CA HIS A 10 34.75 4.66 -4.60
C HIS A 10 33.57 5.47 -5.09
N ALA A 11 33.58 6.76 -4.73
CA ALA A 11 32.75 7.79 -5.35
C ALA A 11 33.05 7.82 -6.87
N ASN A 12 32.33 7.00 -7.61
CA ASN A 12 32.28 7.08 -9.06
C ASN A 12 31.06 7.91 -9.44
N SER A 13 31.36 8.99 -10.13
CA SER A 13 30.42 9.84 -10.88
C SER A 13 29.34 8.97 -11.52
N ALA A 14 28.08 9.31 -11.24
CA ALA A 14 26.93 8.73 -11.94
C ALA A 14 27.22 8.70 -13.45
N PRO A 15 26.89 7.62 -14.17
CA PRO A 15 27.06 7.60 -15.62
C PRO A 15 26.29 8.78 -16.22
N PRO A 16 26.91 9.54 -17.14
CA PRO A 16 26.25 10.68 -17.73
C PRO A 16 25.07 10.21 -18.56
N GLY A 17 23.85 10.65 -18.20
CA GLY A 17 22.73 10.61 -19.11
C GLY A 17 21.62 9.59 -18.87
N GLN A 18 21.28 9.21 -17.63
CA GLN A 18 19.95 8.59 -17.47
C GLN A 18 18.86 9.64 -17.76
N PRO A 19 18.00 9.41 -18.78
CA PRO A 19 16.95 10.36 -19.11
C PRO A 19 15.99 10.50 -17.93
N ALA A 20 15.50 11.72 -17.70
CA ALA A 20 14.46 11.96 -16.71
C ALA A 20 13.24 11.05 -16.97
N LEU A 21 12.59 10.58 -15.91
CA LEU A 21 11.34 9.82 -16.00
C LEU A 21 10.37 10.47 -16.99
N SER A 22 9.97 9.73 -18.00
CA SER A 22 9.01 10.23 -18.98
C SER A 22 7.62 10.32 -18.33
N ARG A 23 6.82 11.31 -18.75
CA ARG A 23 5.42 11.42 -18.33
C ARG A 23 4.62 10.14 -18.63
N LYS A 24 4.98 9.42 -19.68
CA LYS A 24 4.35 8.14 -20.05
C LYS A 24 4.61 7.06 -19.02
N GLN A 25 5.85 6.95 -18.51
CA GLN A 25 6.20 5.98 -17.45
C GLN A 25 5.44 6.28 -16.15
N VAL A 26 5.42 7.54 -15.74
CA VAL A 26 4.69 8.00 -14.54
C VAL A 26 3.20 7.67 -14.65
N LEU A 27 2.57 8.00 -15.78
CA LEU A 27 1.15 7.69 -16.01
C LEU A 27 0.88 6.19 -16.07
N ALA A 28 1.72 5.44 -16.76
CA ALA A 28 1.54 4.00 -16.92
C ALA A 28 1.59 3.23 -15.60
N VAL A 29 2.49 3.62 -14.71
CA VAL A 29 2.59 3.02 -13.37
C VAL A 29 1.51 3.57 -12.45
N GLY A 30 1.32 4.89 -12.46
CA GLY A 30 0.34 5.56 -11.60
C GLY A 30 -1.09 5.07 -11.80
N ILE A 31 -1.51 4.77 -13.04
CA ILE A 31 -2.88 4.32 -13.33
C ILE A 31 -3.16 2.92 -12.77
N GLY A 32 -2.20 1.99 -12.82
CA GLY A 32 -2.39 0.66 -12.22
C GLY A 32 -2.42 0.71 -10.70
N ASN A 33 -1.50 1.46 -10.10
CA ASN A 33 -1.49 1.68 -8.67
C ASN A 33 -2.77 2.42 -8.19
N PHE A 34 -3.27 3.39 -8.97
CA PHE A 34 -4.57 4.03 -8.70
C PHE A 34 -5.71 3.01 -8.70
N MET A 35 -5.77 2.10 -9.69
CA MET A 35 -6.80 1.08 -9.78
C MET A 35 -6.81 0.16 -8.54
N GLU A 36 -5.64 -0.27 -8.09
CA GLU A 36 -5.48 -1.10 -6.89
C GLU A 36 -6.16 -0.44 -5.68
N TRP A 37 -5.76 0.78 -5.37
CA TRP A 37 -6.23 1.47 -4.17
C TRP A 37 -7.67 1.97 -4.29
N PHE A 38 -8.12 2.29 -5.51
CA PHE A 38 -9.52 2.60 -5.79
C PHE A 38 -10.43 1.40 -5.50
N ASP A 39 -10.04 0.20 -5.95
CA ASP A 39 -10.78 -1.04 -5.68
C ASP A 39 -10.92 -1.32 -4.18
N PHE A 40 -9.84 -1.12 -3.42
CA PHE A 40 -9.88 -1.25 -1.97
C PHE A 40 -10.85 -0.26 -1.33
N ALA A 41 -10.80 1.00 -1.74
CA ALA A 41 -11.71 2.03 -1.24
C ALA A 41 -13.18 1.68 -1.54
N ILE A 42 -13.50 1.37 -2.79
CA ILE A 42 -14.87 1.06 -3.24
C ILE A 42 -15.43 -0.18 -2.52
N TYR A 43 -14.64 -1.25 -2.39
CA TYR A 43 -15.11 -2.42 -1.65
C TYR A 43 -15.39 -2.10 -0.19
N GLY A 44 -14.51 -1.35 0.45
CA GLY A 44 -14.70 -0.92 1.84
C GLY A 44 -15.99 -0.12 2.04
N TYR A 45 -16.30 0.80 1.12
CA TYR A 45 -17.54 1.60 1.19
C TYR A 45 -18.81 0.79 0.95
N PHE A 46 -18.78 -0.18 0.04
CA PHE A 46 -19.91 -1.05 -0.27
C PHE A 46 -19.93 -2.37 0.51
N ALA A 47 -19.04 -2.55 1.52
CA ALA A 47 -18.96 -3.79 2.27
C ALA A 47 -20.29 -4.25 2.88
N ALA A 48 -21.10 -3.33 3.40
CA ALA A 48 -22.43 -3.65 3.95
C ALA A 48 -23.41 -4.13 2.87
N VAL A 49 -23.41 -3.49 1.69
CA VAL A 49 -24.22 -3.87 0.53
C VAL A 49 -23.80 -5.24 0.00
N ILE A 50 -22.49 -5.45 -0.18
CA ILE A 50 -21.92 -6.73 -0.61
C ILE A 50 -22.27 -7.82 0.41
N GLY A 51 -22.15 -7.51 1.70
CA GLY A 51 -22.50 -8.44 2.77
C GLY A 51 -23.95 -8.93 2.68
N SER A 52 -24.92 -8.03 2.51
CA SER A 52 -26.34 -8.40 2.42
C SER A 52 -26.68 -9.20 1.15
N ILE A 53 -25.97 -8.96 0.04
CA ILE A 53 -26.23 -9.63 -1.24
C ILE A 53 -25.63 -11.05 -1.27
N TYR A 54 -24.45 -11.24 -0.70
CA TYR A 54 -23.71 -12.50 -0.80
C TYR A 54 -23.79 -13.37 0.45
N PHE A 55 -24.06 -12.78 1.62
CA PHE A 55 -24.15 -13.44 2.93
C PHE A 55 -25.43 -13.04 3.66
N PRO A 56 -26.62 -13.29 3.08
CA PRO A 56 -27.87 -12.97 3.75
C PRO A 56 -27.94 -13.67 5.10
N SER A 57 -28.30 -12.95 6.17
CA SER A 57 -28.43 -13.46 7.52
C SER A 57 -29.44 -12.59 8.30
N ASP A 58 -30.30 -13.25 9.06
CA ASP A 58 -31.23 -12.58 9.96
C ASP A 58 -30.55 -12.04 11.23
N ALA A 59 -29.34 -12.54 11.54
CA ALA A 59 -28.58 -12.08 12.68
C ALA A 59 -27.88 -10.74 12.37
N THR A 60 -28.11 -9.75 13.21
CA THR A 60 -27.58 -8.38 13.06
C THR A 60 -26.06 -8.38 12.95
N GLY A 61 -25.56 -7.77 11.88
CA GLY A 61 -24.12 -7.57 11.64
C GLY A 61 -23.38 -8.77 11.02
N VAL A 62 -23.97 -9.96 10.95
CA VAL A 62 -23.28 -11.15 10.39
C VAL A 62 -22.96 -10.95 8.92
N SER A 63 -23.85 -10.40 8.12
CA SER A 63 -23.61 -10.12 6.70
C SER A 63 -22.45 -9.16 6.48
N LEU A 64 -22.38 -8.07 7.25
CA LEU A 64 -21.27 -7.13 7.18
C LEU A 64 -19.95 -7.77 7.62
N LEU A 65 -19.97 -8.52 8.73
CA LEU A 65 -18.79 -9.19 9.25
C LEU A 65 -18.23 -10.20 8.22
N SER A 66 -19.13 -10.95 7.55
CA SER A 66 -18.75 -11.89 6.49
C SER A 66 -18.10 -11.18 5.30
N SER A 67 -18.65 -10.05 4.86
CA SER A 67 -18.06 -9.23 3.79
C SER A 67 -16.68 -8.69 4.18
N LEU A 68 -16.51 -8.25 5.43
CA LEU A 68 -15.21 -7.80 5.93
C LEU A 68 -14.20 -8.95 6.06
N ALA A 69 -14.67 -10.16 6.40
CA ALA A 69 -13.81 -11.36 6.37
C ALA A 69 -13.32 -11.67 4.95
N VAL A 70 -14.20 -11.57 3.94
CA VAL A 70 -13.82 -11.70 2.53
C VAL A 70 -12.85 -10.60 2.10
N PHE A 71 -13.02 -9.37 2.59
CA PHE A 71 -12.04 -8.30 2.39
C PHE A 71 -10.66 -8.67 2.94
N ALA A 72 -10.62 -9.27 4.14
CA ALA A 72 -9.38 -9.74 4.75
C ALA A 72 -8.71 -10.88 3.96
N VAL A 73 -9.45 -11.74 3.26
CA VAL A 73 -8.89 -12.76 2.36
C VAL A 73 -7.96 -12.13 1.31
N GLY A 74 -8.30 -10.94 0.81
CA GLY A 74 -7.45 -10.20 -0.11
C GLY A 74 -6.08 -9.83 0.47
N PHE A 75 -5.94 -9.66 1.80
CA PHE A 75 -4.64 -9.42 2.45
C PHE A 75 -3.85 -10.70 2.65
N VAL A 76 -4.54 -11.77 3.07
CA VAL A 76 -3.92 -13.09 3.28
C VAL A 76 -3.37 -13.68 1.97
N SER A 77 -4.01 -13.37 0.83
CA SER A 77 -3.57 -13.85 -0.49
C SER A 77 -2.34 -13.11 -1.06
N ARG A 78 -2.01 -11.90 -0.57
CA ARG A 78 -0.88 -11.10 -1.08
C ARG A 78 0.49 -11.80 -0.97
N PRO A 79 0.88 -12.45 0.14
CA PRO A 79 2.14 -13.19 0.21
C PRO A 79 2.24 -14.30 -0.84
N PHE A 80 1.14 -14.99 -1.16
CA PHE A 80 1.11 -16.00 -2.23
C PHE A 80 1.35 -15.35 -3.60
N GLY A 81 0.74 -14.20 -3.85
CA GLY A 81 1.01 -13.40 -5.03
C GLY A 81 2.48 -12.97 -5.13
N ALA A 82 3.06 -12.51 -4.03
CA ALA A 82 4.47 -12.13 -3.95
C ALA A 82 5.42 -13.29 -4.25
N LEU A 83 5.11 -14.51 -3.77
CA LEU A 83 5.89 -15.72 -4.06
C LEU A 83 5.89 -16.11 -5.54
N ILE A 84 4.83 -15.77 -6.28
CA ILE A 84 4.71 -16.09 -7.71
C ILE A 84 5.22 -14.93 -8.56
N LEU A 85 4.74 -13.70 -8.29
CA LEU A 85 5.01 -12.53 -9.12
C LEU A 85 6.41 -11.94 -8.88
N GLY A 86 6.97 -12.11 -7.69
CA GLY A 86 8.33 -11.68 -7.37
C GLY A 86 9.37 -12.32 -8.28
N PRO A 87 9.49 -13.67 -8.33
CA PRO A 87 10.39 -14.37 -9.25
C PRO A 87 10.13 -14.08 -10.73
N ILE A 88 8.87 -13.84 -11.11
CA ILE A 88 8.53 -13.39 -12.48
C ILE A 88 9.19 -12.03 -12.77
N GLY A 89 9.14 -11.09 -11.83
CA GLY A 89 9.78 -9.78 -11.97
C GLY A 89 11.31 -9.84 -12.03
N ASP A 90 11.93 -10.74 -11.29
CA ASP A 90 13.38 -10.93 -11.32
C ASP A 90 13.86 -11.68 -12.58
N ARG A 91 13.02 -12.52 -13.18
CA ARG A 91 13.37 -13.32 -14.36
C ARG A 91 12.93 -12.70 -15.68
N PHE A 92 11.71 -12.15 -15.75
CA PHE A 92 11.05 -11.70 -16.98
C PHE A 92 10.86 -10.19 -17.06
N GLY A 93 11.34 -9.44 -16.06
CA GLY A 93 11.31 -7.98 -16.02
C GLY A 93 10.14 -7.38 -15.24
N ARG A 94 10.35 -6.13 -14.85
CA ARG A 94 9.39 -5.37 -14.03
C ARG A 94 8.12 -5.05 -14.80
N LYS A 95 8.26 -4.73 -16.10
CA LYS A 95 7.12 -4.51 -17.02
C LYS A 95 6.18 -5.71 -17.08
N THR A 96 6.72 -6.93 -17.10
CA THR A 96 5.92 -8.15 -17.17
C THR A 96 5.01 -8.29 -15.96
N VAL A 97 5.54 -8.08 -14.76
CA VAL A 97 4.72 -8.10 -13.53
C VAL A 97 3.64 -7.03 -13.58
N LEU A 98 3.99 -5.78 -13.90
CA LEU A 98 3.04 -4.68 -14.01
C LEU A 98 1.91 -4.97 -15.01
N MET A 99 2.19 -5.70 -16.10
CA MET A 99 1.16 -6.10 -17.08
C MET A 99 0.23 -7.18 -16.53
N ILE A 100 0.79 -8.22 -15.89
CA ILE A 100 0.02 -9.32 -15.31
C ILE A 100 -0.88 -8.81 -14.18
N THR A 101 -0.32 -7.99 -13.29
CA THR A 101 -1.05 -7.49 -12.12
C THR A 101 -2.21 -6.60 -12.50
N VAL A 102 -2.02 -5.59 -13.36
CA VAL A 102 -3.10 -4.68 -13.76
C VAL A 102 -4.19 -5.40 -14.54
N PHE A 103 -3.81 -6.35 -15.43
CA PHE A 103 -4.78 -7.14 -16.17
C PHE A 103 -5.58 -8.05 -15.25
N GLY A 104 -4.91 -8.82 -14.40
CA GLY A 104 -5.55 -9.72 -13.45
C GLY A 104 -6.46 -8.98 -12.46
N MET A 105 -5.97 -7.88 -11.88
CA MET A 105 -6.79 -7.05 -10.99
C MET A 105 -8.07 -6.57 -11.69
N GLY A 106 -7.95 -5.97 -12.87
CA GLY A 106 -9.12 -5.45 -13.57
C GLY A 106 -10.12 -6.53 -13.96
N VAL A 107 -9.65 -7.71 -14.38
CA VAL A 107 -10.51 -8.86 -14.68
C VAL A 107 -11.24 -9.32 -13.41
N PHE A 108 -10.53 -9.57 -12.32
CA PHE A 108 -11.15 -10.06 -11.09
C PHE A 108 -12.09 -9.02 -10.45
N THR A 109 -11.73 -7.74 -10.48
CA THR A 109 -12.61 -6.66 -10.02
C THR A 109 -13.90 -6.60 -10.85
N THR A 110 -13.79 -6.66 -12.16
CA THR A 110 -14.96 -6.66 -13.06
C THR A 110 -15.85 -7.89 -12.79
N LEU A 111 -15.25 -9.06 -12.62
CA LEU A 111 -15.99 -10.30 -12.30
C LEU A 111 -16.72 -10.21 -10.96
N ILE A 112 -16.14 -9.54 -9.95
CA ILE A 112 -16.84 -9.27 -8.68
C ILE A 112 -18.08 -8.40 -8.93
N GLY A 113 -17.96 -7.36 -9.75
CA GLY A 113 -19.08 -6.49 -10.11
C GLY A 113 -20.20 -7.21 -10.90
N LEU A 114 -19.86 -8.19 -11.70
CA LEU A 114 -20.78 -8.98 -12.52
C LEU A 114 -21.34 -10.23 -11.80
N LEU A 115 -20.78 -10.60 -10.65
CA LEU A 115 -21.13 -11.83 -9.96
C LEU A 115 -22.59 -11.79 -9.49
N PRO A 116 -23.43 -12.82 -9.83
CA PRO A 116 -24.78 -12.93 -9.30
C PRO A 116 -24.80 -13.09 -7.78
N GLY A 117 -25.83 -12.54 -7.12
CA GLY A 117 -26.00 -12.63 -5.67
C GLY A 117 -26.48 -14.02 -5.20
N TYR A 118 -26.54 -14.19 -3.88
CA TYR A 118 -27.00 -15.43 -3.22
C TYR A 118 -28.42 -15.84 -3.66
N ALA A 119 -29.34 -14.88 -3.84
CA ALA A 119 -30.70 -15.14 -4.28
C ALA A 119 -30.79 -15.82 -5.66
N THR A 120 -29.75 -15.69 -6.50
CA THR A 120 -29.72 -16.22 -7.87
C THR A 120 -29.00 -17.57 -7.97
N ILE A 121 -27.81 -17.67 -7.36
CA ILE A 121 -26.95 -18.85 -7.50
C ILE A 121 -26.62 -19.55 -6.15
N GLY A 122 -27.33 -19.18 -5.09
CA GLY A 122 -27.21 -19.79 -3.77
C GLY A 122 -25.79 -19.72 -3.21
N ILE A 123 -25.34 -20.79 -2.57
CA ILE A 123 -24.04 -20.87 -1.90
C ILE A 123 -22.83 -20.69 -2.86
N ALA A 124 -23.01 -20.84 -4.15
CA ALA A 124 -21.95 -20.57 -5.13
C ALA A 124 -21.54 -19.09 -5.15
N ALA A 125 -22.46 -18.16 -4.84
CA ALA A 125 -22.18 -16.74 -4.83
C ALA A 125 -21.07 -16.33 -3.82
N PRO A 126 -21.16 -16.64 -2.52
CA PRO A 126 -20.10 -16.34 -1.57
C PRO A 126 -18.81 -17.10 -1.85
N ILE A 127 -18.88 -18.35 -2.30
CA ILE A 127 -17.67 -19.13 -2.65
C ILE A 127 -16.91 -18.46 -3.80
N LEU A 128 -17.60 -18.09 -4.88
CA LEU A 128 -16.99 -17.40 -6.02
C LEU A 128 -16.46 -16.03 -5.61
N LEU A 129 -17.16 -15.29 -4.76
CA LEU A 129 -16.67 -14.00 -4.25
C LEU A 129 -15.35 -14.16 -3.49
N VAL A 130 -15.24 -15.17 -2.61
CA VAL A 130 -14.00 -15.48 -1.88
C VAL A 130 -12.87 -15.84 -2.84
N ILE A 131 -13.12 -16.69 -3.84
CA ILE A 131 -12.14 -17.07 -4.85
C ILE A 131 -11.67 -15.86 -5.64
N LEU A 132 -12.58 -15.03 -6.13
CA LEU A 132 -12.25 -13.82 -6.89
C LEU A 132 -11.42 -12.83 -6.05
N ARG A 133 -11.77 -12.65 -4.78
CA ARG A 133 -11.02 -11.82 -3.85
C ARG A 133 -9.64 -12.38 -3.55
N PHE A 134 -9.51 -13.69 -3.42
CA PHE A 134 -8.20 -14.34 -3.24
C PHE A 134 -7.31 -14.11 -4.46
N LEU A 135 -7.83 -14.34 -5.67
CA LEU A 135 -7.08 -14.13 -6.91
C LEU A 135 -6.73 -12.65 -7.14
N GLN A 136 -7.66 -11.74 -6.85
CA GLN A 136 -7.41 -10.31 -6.91
C GLN A 136 -6.29 -9.90 -5.94
N GLY A 137 -6.33 -10.36 -4.68
CA GLY A 137 -5.29 -10.07 -3.69
C GLY A 137 -3.92 -10.64 -4.07
N MET A 138 -3.86 -11.79 -4.77
CA MET A 138 -2.61 -12.30 -5.33
C MET A 138 -2.00 -11.32 -6.35
N MET A 139 -2.82 -10.71 -7.21
CA MET A 139 -2.34 -9.70 -8.18
C MET A 139 -1.77 -8.48 -7.46
N VAL A 140 -2.47 -7.99 -6.44
CA VAL A 140 -2.02 -6.89 -5.58
C VAL A 140 -0.65 -7.19 -4.95
N GLY A 141 -0.38 -8.44 -4.57
CA GLY A 141 0.89 -8.86 -3.97
C GLY A 141 2.14 -8.57 -4.81
N GLY A 142 2.00 -8.32 -6.12
CA GLY A 142 3.10 -7.92 -7.01
C GLY A 142 3.09 -6.45 -7.40
N GLU A 143 1.94 -5.79 -7.43
CA GLU A 143 1.79 -4.45 -8.06
C GLU A 143 2.57 -3.36 -7.31
N TRP A 144 2.37 -3.22 -5.99
CA TRP A 144 3.00 -2.17 -5.20
C TRP A 144 4.52 -2.14 -5.33
N SER A 145 5.17 -3.30 -5.12
CA SER A 145 6.61 -3.43 -5.23
C SER A 145 7.09 -3.23 -6.67
N ALA A 146 6.41 -3.82 -7.66
CA ALA A 146 6.77 -3.66 -9.07
C ALA A 146 6.64 -2.20 -9.53
N ALA A 147 5.59 -1.48 -9.10
CA ALA A 147 5.40 -0.07 -9.37
C ALA A 147 6.55 0.79 -8.81
N GLY A 148 6.89 0.56 -7.54
CA GLY A 148 8.00 1.23 -6.88
C GLY A 148 9.33 0.94 -7.56
N ILE A 149 9.64 -0.33 -7.82
CA ILE A 149 10.88 -0.76 -8.48
C ILE A 149 10.98 -0.13 -9.88
N PHE A 150 9.93 -0.20 -10.68
CA PHE A 150 9.94 0.35 -12.03
C PHE A 150 10.25 1.85 -12.05
N LEU A 151 9.58 2.65 -11.20
CA LEU A 151 9.79 4.10 -11.17
C LEU A 151 11.16 4.49 -10.60
N VAL A 152 11.59 3.84 -9.52
CA VAL A 152 12.85 4.16 -8.86
C VAL A 152 14.06 3.71 -9.69
N GLU A 153 14.02 2.52 -10.32
CA GLU A 153 15.06 2.04 -11.24
C GLU A 153 15.16 2.88 -12.53
N SER A 154 14.05 3.50 -12.96
CA SER A 154 14.00 4.38 -14.14
C SER A 154 14.33 5.84 -13.81
N ALA A 155 14.49 6.20 -12.54
CA ALA A 155 14.74 7.56 -12.10
C ALA A 155 16.23 7.86 -11.97
N PRO A 156 16.67 9.11 -12.23
CA PRO A 156 18.02 9.55 -11.88
C PRO A 156 18.28 9.39 -10.38
N ALA A 157 19.53 9.08 -10.01
CA ALA A 157 19.91 8.79 -8.63
C ALA A 157 19.51 9.88 -7.62
N ASN A 158 19.51 11.14 -8.03
CA ASN A 158 19.14 12.28 -7.21
C ASN A 158 17.62 12.57 -7.15
N ARG A 159 16.76 11.72 -7.79
CA ARG A 159 15.29 11.89 -7.83
C ARG A 159 14.52 10.60 -7.54
N ARG A 160 15.16 9.61 -6.95
CA ARG A 160 14.53 8.29 -6.66
C ARG A 160 13.37 8.38 -5.69
N ALA A 161 13.50 9.16 -4.61
CA ALA A 161 12.40 9.32 -3.66
C ALA A 161 11.26 10.17 -4.23
N SER A 162 11.57 11.15 -5.07
CA SER A 162 10.54 11.88 -5.84
C SER A 162 9.79 10.95 -6.80
N ALA A 163 10.48 10.00 -7.44
CA ALA A 163 9.84 8.98 -8.27
C ALA A 163 8.97 8.01 -7.44
N ALA A 164 9.48 7.56 -6.29
CA ALA A 164 8.73 6.73 -5.34
C ALA A 164 7.45 7.41 -4.85
N SER A 165 7.49 8.73 -4.64
CA SER A 165 6.34 9.51 -4.17
C SER A 165 5.15 9.50 -5.12
N VAL A 166 5.34 9.19 -6.41
CA VAL A 166 4.26 9.03 -7.37
C VAL A 166 3.36 7.86 -7.00
N VAL A 167 3.95 6.73 -6.57
CA VAL A 167 3.19 5.53 -6.16
C VAL A 167 2.28 5.87 -4.97
N THR A 168 2.84 6.51 -3.95
CA THR A 168 2.09 6.86 -2.74
C THR A 168 1.06 7.97 -2.97
N PHE A 169 1.38 8.96 -3.81
CA PHE A 169 0.46 10.02 -4.23
C PHE A 169 -0.75 9.46 -4.97
N THR A 170 -0.53 8.58 -5.95
CA THR A 170 -1.63 8.00 -6.74
C THR A 170 -2.53 7.09 -5.89
N ALA A 171 -1.98 6.39 -4.88
CA ALA A 171 -2.76 5.66 -3.89
C ALA A 171 -3.66 6.60 -3.05
N GLY A 172 -3.14 7.73 -2.58
CA GLY A 172 -3.92 8.74 -1.85
C GLY A 172 -5.06 9.32 -2.69
N ILE A 173 -4.78 9.69 -3.94
CA ILE A 173 -5.80 10.16 -4.88
C ILE A 173 -6.87 9.08 -5.15
N ALA A 174 -6.48 7.81 -5.24
CA ALA A 174 -7.42 6.71 -5.43
C ALA A 174 -8.42 6.59 -4.27
N PHE A 175 -7.98 6.77 -3.03
CA PHE A 175 -8.88 6.83 -1.87
C PHE A 175 -9.84 8.02 -1.94
N LEU A 176 -9.36 9.22 -2.29
CA LEU A 176 -10.22 10.40 -2.44
C LEU A 176 -11.28 10.19 -3.52
N VAL A 177 -10.87 9.70 -4.69
CA VAL A 177 -11.79 9.44 -5.81
C VAL A 177 -12.76 8.30 -5.47
N GLY A 178 -12.30 7.24 -4.80
CA GLY A 178 -13.15 6.15 -4.32
C GLY A 178 -14.22 6.64 -3.35
N THR A 179 -13.83 7.49 -2.38
CA THR A 179 -14.76 8.13 -1.44
C THR A 179 -15.79 8.98 -2.17
N ALA A 180 -15.34 9.83 -3.09
CA ALA A 180 -16.21 10.70 -3.88
C ALA A 180 -17.16 9.90 -4.77
N THR A 181 -16.69 8.80 -5.37
CA THR A 181 -17.51 7.90 -6.20
C THR A 181 -18.61 7.25 -5.37
N ALA A 182 -18.27 6.70 -4.20
CA ALA A 182 -19.25 6.10 -3.30
C ALA A 182 -20.27 7.13 -2.80
N ALA A 183 -19.82 8.34 -2.46
CA ALA A 183 -20.69 9.44 -2.05
C ALA A 183 -21.65 9.86 -3.18
N ALA A 184 -21.16 10.00 -4.42
CA ALA A 184 -21.95 10.35 -5.58
C ALA A 184 -23.01 9.30 -5.88
N ILE A 185 -22.68 8.01 -5.81
CA ILE A 185 -23.63 6.91 -6.00
C ILE A 185 -24.74 6.99 -4.93
N ASN A 186 -24.38 7.14 -3.65
CA ASN A 186 -25.38 7.20 -2.56
C ASN A 186 -26.22 8.50 -2.57
N ALA A 187 -25.71 9.59 -3.13
CA ALA A 187 -26.45 10.85 -3.22
C ALA A 187 -27.44 10.89 -4.38
N ASN A 188 -27.16 10.19 -5.48
CA ASN A 188 -27.97 10.25 -6.72
C ASN A 188 -28.86 9.02 -6.94
N LEU A 189 -28.68 7.95 -6.19
CA LEU A 189 -29.46 6.72 -6.32
C LEU A 189 -30.26 6.44 -5.03
N SER A 190 -31.46 5.90 -5.17
CA SER A 190 -32.20 5.37 -4.02
C SER A 190 -31.47 4.18 -3.39
N GLN A 191 -31.75 3.88 -2.13
CA GLN A 191 -31.16 2.71 -1.47
C GLN A 191 -31.39 1.43 -2.26
N GLU A 192 -32.61 1.23 -2.77
CA GLU A 192 -32.92 0.08 -3.62
C GLU A 192 -32.07 0.02 -4.89
N GLN A 193 -31.86 1.14 -5.57
CA GLN A 193 -31.00 1.22 -6.75
C GLN A 193 -29.54 0.94 -6.40
N VAL A 194 -29.05 1.45 -5.27
CA VAL A 194 -27.68 1.15 -4.80
C VAL A 194 -27.51 -0.34 -4.58
N TYR A 195 -28.47 -1.04 -3.92
CA TYR A 195 -28.43 -2.47 -3.66
C TYR A 195 -28.58 -3.32 -4.92
N ASN A 196 -29.43 -2.94 -5.86
CA ASN A 196 -29.69 -3.73 -7.07
C ASN A 196 -28.55 -3.66 -8.09
N TRP A 197 -27.99 -2.47 -8.33
CA TRP A 197 -27.00 -2.26 -9.39
C TRP A 197 -25.94 -1.18 -9.09
N GLY A 198 -26.26 -0.13 -8.34
CA GLY A 198 -25.41 1.04 -8.19
C GLY A 198 -24.01 0.74 -7.67
N TRP A 199 -23.89 -0.16 -6.70
CA TRP A 199 -22.61 -0.59 -6.17
C TRP A 199 -21.71 -1.32 -7.19
N ARG A 200 -22.34 -1.95 -8.22
CA ARG A 200 -21.61 -2.71 -9.26
C ARG A 200 -20.90 -1.82 -10.26
N VAL A 201 -21.40 -0.60 -10.46
CA VAL A 201 -20.92 0.33 -11.49
C VAL A 201 -19.40 0.56 -11.41
N PRO A 202 -18.80 0.96 -10.29
CA PRO A 202 -17.36 1.19 -10.21
C PRO A 202 -16.55 -0.09 -10.45
N PHE A 203 -17.05 -1.26 -10.02
CA PHE A 203 -16.38 -2.55 -10.28
C PHE A 203 -16.39 -2.91 -11.76
N VAL A 204 -17.51 -2.73 -12.46
CA VAL A 204 -17.61 -3.03 -13.89
C VAL A 204 -16.82 -2.02 -14.72
N LEU A 205 -16.83 -0.75 -14.34
CA LEU A 205 -16.04 0.29 -15.03
C LEU A 205 -14.52 0.08 -14.88
N SER A 206 -14.05 -0.72 -13.93
CA SER A 206 -12.63 -1.03 -13.79
C SER A 206 -12.07 -1.76 -15.03
N ILE A 207 -12.90 -2.44 -15.85
CA ILE A 207 -12.47 -3.04 -17.10
C ILE A 207 -11.98 -1.98 -18.10
N VAL A 208 -12.64 -0.83 -18.18
CA VAL A 208 -12.24 0.29 -19.04
C VAL A 208 -10.88 0.83 -18.62
N MET A 209 -10.72 1.05 -17.29
CA MET A 209 -9.44 1.47 -16.72
C MET A 209 -8.33 0.46 -17.00
N THR A 210 -8.65 -0.84 -16.93
CA THR A 210 -7.73 -1.93 -17.25
C THR A 210 -7.25 -1.87 -18.69
N PHE A 211 -8.15 -1.71 -19.66
CA PHE A 211 -7.77 -1.58 -21.07
C PHE A 211 -6.87 -0.36 -21.30
N ILE A 212 -7.19 0.78 -20.69
CA ILE A 212 -6.36 1.99 -20.77
C ILE A 212 -4.97 1.72 -20.18
N ALA A 213 -4.91 1.14 -18.97
CA ALA A 213 -3.65 0.84 -18.30
C ALA A 213 -2.79 -0.15 -19.12
N VAL A 214 -3.38 -1.24 -19.62
CA VAL A 214 -2.70 -2.23 -20.46
C VAL A 214 -2.20 -1.58 -21.75
N PHE A 215 -3.01 -0.75 -22.40
CA PHE A 215 -2.62 -0.06 -23.64
C PHE A 215 -1.42 0.87 -23.43
N ILE A 216 -1.40 1.61 -22.33
CA ILE A 216 -0.28 2.51 -22.00
C ILE A 216 0.96 1.69 -21.61
N ARG A 217 0.81 0.64 -20.77
CA ARG A 217 1.93 -0.20 -20.31
C ARG A 217 2.56 -1.04 -21.42
N ARG A 218 1.81 -1.44 -22.45
CA ARG A 218 2.39 -2.17 -23.60
C ARG A 218 3.53 -1.40 -24.30
N LYS A 219 3.46 -0.07 -24.28
CA LYS A 219 4.45 0.81 -24.91
C LYS A 219 5.65 1.13 -24.01
N LEU A 220 5.70 0.60 -22.80
CA LEU A 220 6.87 0.74 -21.92
C LEU A 220 7.97 -0.22 -22.34
N ASN A 221 9.22 0.22 -22.18
CA ASN A 221 10.38 -0.67 -22.11
C ASN A 221 10.61 -1.06 -20.65
N ASP A 222 11.35 -2.13 -20.41
CA ASP A 222 11.75 -2.49 -19.04
C ASP A 222 12.79 -1.51 -18.51
N THR A 223 13.14 -1.64 -17.22
CA THR A 223 14.05 -0.70 -16.55
C THR A 223 15.49 -0.85 -17.06
N PRO A 224 16.28 0.24 -17.08
CA PRO A 224 17.71 0.16 -17.44
C PRO A 224 18.47 -0.85 -16.58
N ILE A 225 18.18 -0.87 -15.27
CA ILE A 225 18.79 -1.80 -14.31
C ILE A 225 18.49 -3.27 -14.67
N TYR A 226 17.28 -3.56 -15.16
CA TYR A 226 16.93 -4.91 -15.59
C TYR A 226 17.76 -5.34 -16.82
N HIS A 227 17.97 -4.47 -17.80
CA HIS A 227 18.79 -4.76 -18.96
C HIS A 227 20.24 -5.02 -18.57
N GLU A 228 20.83 -4.17 -17.72
CA GLU A 228 22.18 -4.36 -17.19
C GLU A 228 22.32 -5.68 -16.41
N LEU A 229 21.29 -6.05 -15.62
CA LEU A 229 21.26 -7.33 -14.91
C LEU A 229 21.27 -8.53 -15.87
N GLN A 230 20.55 -8.44 -17.01
CA GLN A 230 20.55 -9.50 -18.03
C GLN A 230 21.92 -9.64 -18.70
N GLU A 231 22.61 -8.53 -18.97
CA GLU A 231 23.97 -8.54 -19.51
C GLU A 231 24.97 -9.17 -18.51
N LYS A 232 24.88 -8.82 -17.23
CA LYS A 232 25.70 -9.43 -16.17
C LYS A 232 25.44 -10.93 -16.04
N LYS A 233 24.18 -11.37 -16.18
CA LYS A 233 23.84 -12.81 -16.19
C LYS A 233 24.42 -13.53 -17.40
N ALA A 234 24.33 -12.94 -18.60
CA ALA A 234 24.87 -13.52 -19.83
C ALA A 234 26.39 -13.67 -19.78
N ASN A 235 27.07 -12.72 -19.13
CA ASN A 235 28.53 -12.71 -18.97
C ASN A 235 29.02 -13.51 -17.74
N ASN A 236 28.15 -14.16 -16.97
CA ASN A 236 28.46 -14.85 -15.71
C ASN A 236 29.20 -13.99 -14.67
N THR A 237 28.96 -12.68 -14.68
CA THR A 237 29.58 -11.71 -13.76
C THR A 237 28.66 -11.34 -12.59
N LEU A 238 27.51 -12.02 -12.46
CA LEU A 238 26.56 -11.77 -11.38
C LEU A 238 27.09 -12.29 -10.04
N GLU A 239 27.24 -11.41 -9.06
CA GLU A 239 27.65 -11.79 -7.72
C GLU A 239 26.52 -12.55 -6.99
N ARG A 240 26.91 -13.56 -6.20
CA ARG A 240 25.97 -14.31 -5.36
C ARG A 240 25.68 -13.55 -4.08
N VAL A 241 24.41 -13.18 -3.88
CA VAL A 241 23.98 -12.54 -2.64
C VAL A 241 24.05 -13.52 -1.47
N SER A 242 24.69 -13.12 -0.37
CA SER A 242 24.82 -13.97 0.81
C SER A 242 23.46 -14.20 1.48
N PRO A 243 23.23 -15.37 2.12
CA PRO A 243 22.01 -15.62 2.88
C PRO A 243 21.76 -14.60 4.00
N LYS A 244 22.85 -14.11 4.62
CA LYS A 244 22.80 -13.09 5.68
C LYS A 244 22.27 -11.75 5.16
N ASP A 245 22.71 -11.32 3.98
CA ASP A 245 22.29 -10.07 3.36
C ASP A 245 20.83 -10.15 2.91
N LYS A 246 20.42 -11.31 2.33
CA LYS A 246 19.01 -11.58 2.00
C LYS A 246 18.11 -11.47 3.22
N PHE A 247 18.51 -12.09 4.33
CA PHE A 247 17.75 -12.06 5.57
C PHE A 247 17.69 -10.64 6.17
N ASN A 248 18.80 -9.93 6.18
CA ASN A 248 18.85 -8.56 6.68
C ASN A 248 17.97 -7.61 5.84
N ALA A 249 18.02 -7.71 4.52
CA ALA A 249 17.17 -6.95 3.61
C ALA A 249 15.68 -7.29 3.83
N PHE A 250 15.33 -8.56 4.04
CA PHE A 250 13.97 -8.98 4.37
C PHE A 250 13.49 -8.39 5.70
N VAL A 251 14.30 -8.45 6.76
CA VAL A 251 13.95 -7.87 8.08
C VAL A 251 13.74 -6.36 7.98
N LEU A 252 14.60 -5.66 7.24
CA LEU A 252 14.43 -4.22 6.99
C LEU A 252 13.14 -3.95 6.21
N SER A 253 12.90 -4.70 5.13
CA SER A 253 11.70 -4.57 4.32
C SER A 253 10.44 -4.82 5.14
N PHE A 254 10.43 -5.85 5.98
CA PHE A 254 9.34 -6.12 6.89
C PHE A 254 9.11 -4.94 7.86
N ALA A 255 10.17 -4.41 8.47
CA ALA A 255 10.07 -3.36 9.47
C ALA A 255 9.52 -2.04 8.90
N PHE A 256 10.10 -1.53 7.80
CA PHE A 256 9.59 -0.27 7.24
C PHE A 256 8.23 -0.43 6.54
N SER A 257 7.90 -1.65 6.07
CA SER A 257 6.56 -1.93 5.56
C SER A 257 5.52 -2.04 6.66
N ALA A 258 5.86 -2.65 7.80
CA ALA A 258 5.00 -2.68 8.99
C ALA A 258 4.70 -1.27 9.50
N LEU A 259 5.74 -0.44 9.63
CA LEU A 259 5.60 0.95 10.04
C LEU A 259 4.61 1.71 9.15
N PHE A 260 4.80 1.63 7.84
CA PHE A 260 3.94 2.29 6.85
C PHE A 260 2.52 1.73 6.89
N LEU A 261 2.35 0.43 6.71
CA LEU A 261 1.04 -0.16 6.51
C LEU A 261 0.15 -0.10 7.75
N VAL A 262 0.71 -0.36 8.94
CA VAL A 262 -0.06 -0.25 10.19
C VAL A 262 -0.52 1.19 10.39
N SER A 263 0.38 2.17 10.26
CA SER A 263 0.02 3.58 10.41
C SER A 263 -0.95 4.07 9.33
N LEU A 264 -0.82 3.59 8.08
CA LEU A 264 -1.76 3.89 6.99
C LEU A 264 -3.17 3.39 7.30
N TYR A 265 -3.34 2.12 7.72
CA TYR A 265 -4.67 1.59 8.04
C TYR A 265 -5.27 2.23 9.28
N TYR A 266 -4.46 2.67 10.23
CA TYR A 266 -4.92 3.51 11.32
C TYR A 266 -5.44 4.85 10.83
N PHE A 267 -4.76 5.46 9.86
CA PHE A 267 -5.14 6.74 9.28
C PHE A 267 -6.40 6.64 8.41
N ILE A 268 -6.44 5.72 7.44
CA ILE A 268 -7.52 5.70 6.43
C ILE A 268 -8.76 4.91 6.85
N THR A 269 -8.58 3.82 7.61
CA THR A 269 -9.69 2.91 7.94
C THR A 269 -10.13 3.07 9.39
N TYR A 270 -9.16 2.96 10.31
CA TYR A 270 -9.49 2.95 11.73
C TYR A 270 -9.98 4.31 12.24
N ALA A 271 -9.34 5.42 11.84
CA ALA A 271 -9.71 6.76 12.31
C ALA A 271 -11.19 7.07 12.05
N ASN A 272 -11.69 6.83 10.83
CA ASN A 272 -13.11 7.05 10.52
C ASN A 272 -14.04 6.18 11.37
N ASN A 273 -13.72 4.89 11.53
CA ASN A 273 -14.49 3.98 12.38
C ASN A 273 -14.47 4.42 13.84
N HIS A 274 -13.34 4.88 14.36
CA HIS A 274 -13.19 5.37 15.72
C HIS A 274 -14.06 6.61 15.97
N LEU A 275 -14.04 7.59 15.07
CA LEU A 275 -14.86 8.79 15.17
C LEU A 275 -16.36 8.48 15.19
N VAL A 276 -16.81 7.52 14.39
CA VAL A 276 -18.24 7.16 14.30
C VAL A 276 -18.64 6.23 15.45
N SER A 277 -17.91 5.13 15.65
CA SER A 277 -18.35 4.04 16.56
C SER A 277 -17.98 4.28 18.02
N VAL A 278 -16.88 4.98 18.29
CA VAL A 278 -16.39 5.23 19.67
C VAL A 278 -16.84 6.61 20.16
N LEU A 279 -16.72 7.65 19.31
CA LEU A 279 -17.06 9.02 19.70
C LEU A 279 -18.51 9.40 19.36
N GLY A 280 -19.28 8.54 18.68
CA GLY A 280 -20.66 8.82 18.29
C GLY A 280 -20.82 9.97 17.29
N MET A 281 -19.75 10.33 16.56
CA MET A 281 -19.80 11.40 15.57
C MET A 281 -20.65 10.99 14.36
N SER A 282 -21.38 11.93 13.77
CA SER A 282 -22.10 11.66 12.53
C SER A 282 -21.15 11.21 11.42
N LYS A 283 -21.57 10.22 10.61
CA LYS A 283 -20.77 9.69 9.48
C LYS A 283 -20.28 10.80 8.56
N THR A 284 -21.12 11.81 8.29
CA THR A 284 -20.79 12.94 7.43
C THR A 284 -19.65 13.77 7.99
N ASN A 285 -19.69 14.13 9.28
CA ASN A 285 -18.62 14.93 9.90
C ASN A 285 -17.31 14.15 9.98
N ALA A 286 -17.35 12.87 10.34
CA ALA A 286 -16.17 12.00 10.35
C ALA A 286 -15.54 11.90 8.96
N LEU A 287 -16.33 11.70 7.92
CA LEU A 287 -15.85 11.66 6.54
C LEU A 287 -15.22 12.98 6.09
N TRP A 288 -15.81 14.13 6.43
CA TRP A 288 -15.23 15.44 6.10
C TRP A 288 -13.85 15.65 6.75
N LEU A 289 -13.72 15.33 8.05
CA LEU A 289 -12.45 15.48 8.77
C LEU A 289 -11.38 14.52 8.22
N CYS A 290 -11.73 13.26 7.98
CA CYS A 290 -10.81 12.29 7.38
C CYS A 290 -10.43 12.68 5.95
N SER A 291 -11.38 13.17 5.13
CA SER A 291 -11.09 13.61 3.76
C SER A 291 -10.20 14.84 3.72
N ALA A 292 -10.40 15.81 4.62
CA ALA A 292 -9.52 16.98 4.73
C ALA A 292 -8.08 16.57 5.06
N ALA A 293 -7.89 15.65 6.03
CA ALA A 293 -6.58 15.13 6.36
C ALA A 293 -5.97 14.30 5.21
N LEU A 294 -6.79 13.57 4.45
CA LEU A 294 -6.35 12.80 3.28
C LEU A 294 -5.88 13.70 2.13
N VAL A 295 -6.48 14.88 1.94
CA VAL A 295 -5.98 15.90 1.00
C VAL A 295 -4.58 16.36 1.42
N VAL A 296 -4.38 16.66 2.71
CA VAL A 296 -3.05 17.01 3.24
C VAL A 296 -2.05 15.89 3.01
N TYR A 297 -2.44 14.63 3.29
CA TYR A 297 -1.63 13.45 3.03
C TYR A 297 -1.17 13.38 1.57
N CYS A 298 -2.07 13.60 0.60
CA CYS A 298 -1.71 13.61 -0.82
C CYS A 298 -0.69 14.70 -1.16
N ILE A 299 -0.91 15.92 -0.67
CA ILE A 299 0.00 17.07 -0.94
C ILE A 299 1.40 16.82 -0.39
N LEU A 300 1.52 16.14 0.74
CA LEU A 300 2.79 15.88 1.40
C LEU A 300 3.71 14.92 0.62
N HIS A 301 3.18 13.98 -0.17
CA HIS A 301 4.01 12.97 -0.84
C HIS A 301 5.10 13.55 -1.77
N PRO A 302 4.78 14.43 -2.75
CA PRO A 302 5.82 14.99 -3.59
C PRO A 302 6.80 15.88 -2.82
N LEU A 303 6.37 16.51 -1.73
CA LEU A 303 7.25 17.32 -0.86
C LEU A 303 8.22 16.39 -0.10
N VAL A 304 7.72 15.32 0.50
CA VAL A 304 8.55 14.31 1.20
C VAL A 304 9.54 13.66 0.25
N GLY A 305 9.11 13.34 -0.99
CA GLY A 305 9.99 12.77 -2.00
C GLY A 305 11.19 13.68 -2.29
N ARG A 306 10.94 14.95 -2.56
CA ARG A 306 11.99 15.96 -2.79
C ARG A 306 12.90 16.15 -1.56
N PHE A 307 12.29 16.19 -0.38
CA PHE A 307 13.03 16.35 0.86
C PHE A 307 13.96 15.15 1.12
N SER A 308 13.48 13.94 0.87
CA SER A 308 14.26 12.71 0.99
C SER A 308 15.42 12.65 -0.03
N ASP A 309 15.20 13.13 -1.26
CA ASP A 309 16.27 13.20 -2.26
C ASP A 309 17.39 14.16 -1.84
N HIS A 310 17.06 15.18 -1.02
CA HIS A 310 18.05 16.12 -0.50
C HIS A 310 18.73 15.62 0.79
N TYR A 311 17.97 15.18 1.79
CA TYR A 311 18.47 14.88 3.14
C TYR A 311 18.81 13.41 3.41
N GLY A 312 18.45 12.50 2.52
CA GLY A 312 18.67 11.06 2.66
C GLY A 312 17.45 10.29 3.18
N ARG A 313 17.60 8.94 3.20
CA ARG A 313 16.49 8.03 3.51
C ARG A 313 16.42 7.68 5.00
N ARG A 314 17.61 7.36 5.57
CA ARG A 314 17.69 6.87 6.95
C ARG A 314 17.13 7.86 7.96
N LYS A 315 17.47 9.15 7.84
CA LYS A 315 17.02 10.18 8.78
C LYS A 315 15.49 10.32 8.77
N LEU A 316 14.88 10.31 7.58
CA LEU A 316 13.42 10.44 7.45
C LEU A 316 12.68 9.19 7.91
N ALA A 317 13.20 7.99 7.61
CA ALA A 317 12.62 6.74 8.10
C ALA A 317 12.62 6.67 9.63
N LEU A 318 13.74 7.04 10.27
CA LEU A 318 13.85 7.10 11.72
C LEU A 318 12.98 8.20 12.33
N PHE A 319 12.88 9.37 11.70
CA PHE A 319 12.00 10.44 12.13
C PHE A 319 10.53 10.00 12.12
N ALA A 320 10.06 9.34 11.05
CA ALA A 320 8.70 8.83 10.97
C ALA A 320 8.44 7.76 12.04
N ALA A 321 9.37 6.82 12.24
CA ALA A 321 9.24 5.75 13.22
C ALA A 321 9.22 6.30 14.67
N ALA A 322 10.14 7.20 15.02
CA ALA A 322 10.17 7.86 16.31
C ALA A 322 8.93 8.73 16.53
N GLY A 323 8.55 9.50 15.49
CA GLY A 323 7.36 10.35 15.53
C GLY A 323 6.08 9.55 15.77
N LEU A 324 5.88 8.44 15.05
CA LEU A 324 4.73 7.55 15.25
C LEU A 324 4.75 6.90 16.65
N THR A 325 5.93 6.52 17.16
CA THR A 325 6.05 5.96 18.51
C THR A 325 5.64 6.97 19.58
N ILE A 326 6.15 8.19 19.49
CA ILE A 326 5.94 9.23 20.52
C ILE A 326 4.55 9.85 20.39
N MET A 327 4.11 10.13 19.18
CA MET A 327 2.87 10.87 18.91
C MET A 327 1.62 9.99 18.88
N ALA A 328 1.75 8.65 18.84
CA ALA A 328 0.59 7.75 18.82
C ALA A 328 -0.42 8.07 19.93
N TYR A 329 0.04 8.11 21.17
CA TYR A 329 -0.83 8.38 22.32
C TYR A 329 -1.38 9.83 22.34
N PRO A 330 -0.58 10.89 22.15
CA PRO A 330 -1.09 12.27 21.97
C PRO A 330 -2.11 12.41 20.85
N ILE A 331 -1.93 11.74 19.70
CA ILE A 331 -2.90 11.76 18.58
C ILE A 331 -4.26 11.23 19.05
N PHE A 332 -4.29 10.11 19.75
CA PHE A 332 -5.54 9.55 20.26
C PHE A 332 -6.16 10.40 21.38
N LEU A 333 -5.36 10.99 22.26
CA LEU A 333 -5.86 11.94 23.25
C LEU A 333 -6.56 13.13 22.60
N MET A 334 -5.95 13.75 21.60
CA MET A 334 -6.55 14.87 20.85
C MET A 334 -7.82 14.42 20.10
N MET A 335 -7.81 13.24 19.47
CA MET A 335 -8.95 12.69 18.74
C MET A 335 -10.13 12.44 19.70
N ASN A 336 -9.88 11.86 20.87
CA ASN A 336 -10.89 11.51 21.88
C ASN A 336 -11.50 12.73 22.60
N THR A 337 -11.00 13.94 22.38
CA THR A 337 -11.67 15.16 22.89
C THR A 337 -13.02 15.43 22.24
N GLY A 338 -13.30 14.84 21.06
CA GLY A 338 -14.50 15.09 20.28
C GLY A 338 -14.54 16.47 19.60
N LYS A 339 -13.53 17.33 19.83
CA LYS A 339 -13.48 18.69 19.26
C LYS A 339 -12.98 18.63 17.81
N PRO A 340 -13.75 19.09 16.79
CA PRO A 340 -13.37 18.97 15.36
C PRO A 340 -11.99 19.53 15.02
N ALA A 341 -11.59 20.66 15.62
CA ALA A 341 -10.27 21.25 15.39
C ALA A 341 -9.12 20.36 15.89
N LEU A 342 -9.25 19.75 17.08
CA LEU A 342 -8.25 18.85 17.63
C LEU A 342 -8.22 17.51 16.91
N ILE A 343 -9.38 17.02 16.45
CA ILE A 343 -9.45 15.83 15.59
C ILE A 343 -8.71 16.10 14.27
N LEU A 344 -8.99 17.22 13.60
CA LEU A 344 -8.31 17.55 12.35
C LEU A 344 -6.81 17.71 12.55
N LEU A 345 -6.38 18.34 13.64
CA LEU A 345 -4.95 18.46 13.98
C LEU A 345 -4.31 17.10 14.20
N SER A 346 -4.97 16.20 14.96
CA SER A 346 -4.47 14.85 15.23
C SER A 346 -4.34 14.02 13.94
N LEU A 347 -5.34 14.07 13.07
CA LEU A 347 -5.32 13.40 11.77
C LEU A 347 -4.28 13.99 10.84
N THR A 348 -4.04 15.32 10.89
CA THR A 348 -3.00 15.98 10.09
C THR A 348 -1.59 15.59 10.54
N ILE A 349 -1.34 15.50 11.85
CA ILE A 349 -0.07 14.99 12.38
C ILE A 349 0.14 13.53 11.97
N LEU A 350 -0.89 12.71 12.08
CA LEU A 350 -0.83 11.31 11.64
C LEU A 350 -0.55 11.23 10.14
N ALA A 351 -1.28 11.99 9.32
CA ALA A 351 -1.09 12.07 7.87
C ALA A 351 0.35 12.45 7.48
N PHE A 352 0.95 13.40 8.20
CA PHE A 352 2.34 13.82 7.97
C PHE A 352 3.33 12.69 8.22
N LEU A 353 3.23 12.00 9.36
CA LEU A 353 4.13 10.89 9.70
C LEU A 353 3.92 9.69 8.78
N VAL A 354 2.66 9.40 8.40
CA VAL A 354 2.32 8.33 7.46
C VAL A 354 2.83 8.65 6.05
N ALA A 355 2.74 9.90 5.59
CA ALA A 355 3.27 10.30 4.28
C ALA A 355 4.79 10.09 4.19
N ILE A 356 5.53 10.42 5.25
CA ILE A 356 6.97 10.14 5.31
C ILE A 356 7.23 8.65 5.25
N SER A 357 6.55 7.85 6.08
CA SER A 357 6.74 6.39 6.11
C SER A 357 6.36 5.73 4.78
N ALA A 358 5.34 6.26 4.08
CA ALA A 358 4.90 5.78 2.78
C ALA A 358 5.97 5.95 1.69
N VAL A 359 6.49 7.17 1.55
CA VAL A 359 7.54 7.44 0.55
C VAL A 359 8.83 6.67 0.88
N MET A 360 9.19 6.59 2.17
CA MET A 360 10.34 5.80 2.60
C MET A 360 10.13 4.32 2.35
N ASN A 361 8.92 3.79 2.54
CA ASN A 361 8.61 2.41 2.20
C ASN A 361 8.94 2.11 0.73
N VAL A 362 8.41 2.88 -0.21
CA VAL A 362 8.59 2.61 -1.64
C VAL A 362 10.05 2.72 -2.07
N VAL A 363 10.77 3.76 -1.66
CA VAL A 363 12.16 3.94 -2.07
C VAL A 363 13.10 2.91 -1.44
N LEU A 364 12.89 2.56 -0.16
CA LEU A 364 13.71 1.58 0.54
C LEU A 364 13.46 0.15 0.05
N LEU A 365 12.23 -0.19 -0.40
CA LEU A 365 11.96 -1.48 -1.07
C LEU A 365 12.88 -1.71 -2.27
N VAL A 366 13.37 -0.66 -2.89
CA VAL A 366 14.26 -0.74 -4.06
C VAL A 366 15.73 -0.66 -3.66
N GLU A 367 16.09 0.26 -2.76
CA GLU A 367 17.47 0.57 -2.42
C GLU A 367 18.11 -0.44 -1.44
N VAL A 368 17.30 -1.24 -0.71
CA VAL A 368 17.81 -2.23 0.27
C VAL A 368 18.12 -3.59 -0.36
N PHE A 369 17.46 -3.93 -1.48
CA PHE A 369 17.63 -5.23 -2.11
C PHE A 369 18.61 -5.17 -3.29
N PRO A 370 19.53 -6.16 -3.40
CA PRO A 370 20.31 -6.38 -4.61
C PRO A 370 19.43 -6.60 -5.83
N ALA A 371 19.87 -6.15 -7.01
CA ALA A 371 19.11 -6.17 -8.25
C ALA A 371 18.55 -7.56 -8.62
N SER A 372 19.33 -8.62 -8.33
CA SER A 372 19.05 -10.01 -8.69
C SER A 372 17.83 -10.63 -7.97
N ILE A 373 17.48 -10.12 -6.78
CA ILE A 373 16.39 -10.64 -5.93
C ILE A 373 15.41 -9.55 -5.50
N ARG A 374 15.52 -8.36 -6.08
CA ARG A 374 14.80 -7.16 -5.64
C ARG A 374 13.28 -7.33 -5.72
N SER A 375 12.75 -7.82 -6.83
CA SER A 375 11.31 -8.02 -6.97
C SER A 375 10.76 -9.01 -5.96
N THR A 376 11.42 -10.16 -5.80
CA THR A 376 11.00 -11.20 -4.84
C THR A 376 11.11 -10.70 -3.40
N GLY A 377 12.26 -10.13 -3.04
CA GLY A 377 12.52 -9.68 -1.67
C GLY A 377 11.59 -8.53 -1.24
N ALA A 378 11.45 -7.53 -2.09
CA ALA A 378 10.58 -6.38 -1.85
C ALA A 378 9.10 -6.81 -1.71
N ALA A 379 8.62 -7.63 -2.64
CA ALA A 379 7.24 -8.12 -2.61
C ALA A 379 6.97 -8.96 -1.35
N LEU A 380 7.85 -9.90 -1.00
CA LEU A 380 7.68 -10.75 0.18
C LEU A 380 7.70 -9.95 1.48
N GLY A 381 8.72 -9.12 1.70
CA GLY A 381 8.83 -8.34 2.94
C GLY A 381 7.62 -7.43 3.17
N HIS A 382 7.17 -6.74 2.11
CA HIS A 382 6.00 -5.87 2.16
C HIS A 382 4.70 -6.64 2.43
N ASN A 383 4.44 -7.72 1.71
CA ASN A 383 3.16 -8.41 1.79
C ASN A 383 3.04 -9.32 3.02
N VAL A 384 4.13 -9.90 3.50
CA VAL A 384 4.14 -10.64 4.79
C VAL A 384 3.84 -9.67 5.94
N SER A 385 4.45 -8.49 5.93
CA SER A 385 4.14 -7.44 6.91
C SER A 385 2.67 -7.00 6.83
N SER A 386 2.14 -6.83 5.62
CA SER A 386 0.73 -6.49 5.38
C SER A 386 -0.22 -7.54 5.97
N ALA A 387 0.03 -8.81 5.70
CA ALA A 387 -0.83 -9.90 6.16
C ALA A 387 -0.80 -10.11 7.68
N LEU A 388 0.38 -9.97 8.30
CA LEU A 388 0.56 -10.27 9.72
C LEU A 388 0.21 -9.12 10.66
N LEU A 389 0.47 -7.88 10.29
CA LEU A 389 0.36 -6.72 11.18
C LEU A 389 -0.68 -5.70 10.72
N ALA A 390 -0.70 -5.37 9.43
CA ALA A 390 -1.52 -4.30 8.95
C ALA A 390 -2.97 -4.72 8.71
N GLY A 391 -3.20 -5.87 8.07
CA GLY A 391 -4.55 -6.40 7.83
C GLY A 391 -5.35 -6.60 9.12
N PRO A 392 -4.78 -7.27 10.15
CA PRO A 392 -5.43 -7.43 11.45
C PRO A 392 -5.48 -6.14 12.29
N GLY A 393 -4.71 -5.11 11.98
CA GLY A 393 -4.56 -3.90 12.79
C GLY A 393 -5.87 -3.26 13.26
N PRO A 394 -6.82 -2.95 12.39
CA PRO A 394 -8.11 -2.38 12.78
C PRO A 394 -8.94 -3.32 13.67
N PHE A 395 -8.88 -4.64 13.44
CA PHE A 395 -9.52 -5.64 14.27
C PHE A 395 -8.90 -5.69 15.67
N ILE A 396 -7.56 -5.72 15.75
CA ILE A 396 -6.84 -5.69 17.04
C ILE A 396 -7.19 -4.43 17.81
N ALA A 397 -7.25 -3.28 17.15
CA ALA A 397 -7.61 -2.01 17.76
C ALA A 397 -9.04 -2.05 18.36
N ALA A 398 -10.01 -2.56 17.61
CA ALA A 398 -11.40 -2.70 18.07
C ALA A 398 -11.51 -3.70 19.25
N ALA A 399 -10.85 -4.85 19.15
CA ALA A 399 -10.82 -5.86 20.21
C ALA A 399 -10.19 -5.32 21.50
N LEU A 400 -9.12 -4.56 21.41
CA LEU A 400 -8.46 -3.91 22.55
C LEU A 400 -9.40 -2.95 23.28
N ILE A 401 -10.18 -2.14 22.56
CA ILE A 401 -11.20 -1.26 23.15
C ILE A 401 -12.30 -2.08 23.84
N GLN A 402 -12.81 -3.09 23.16
CA GLN A 402 -13.87 -3.94 23.72
C GLN A 402 -13.43 -4.63 25.01
N TYR A 403 -12.18 -5.11 25.06
CA TYR A 403 -11.65 -5.80 26.23
C TYR A 403 -11.33 -4.85 27.40
N THR A 404 -10.81 -3.65 27.11
CA THR A 404 -10.30 -2.72 28.13
C THR A 404 -11.28 -1.61 28.50
N GLY A 405 -12.29 -1.34 27.67
CA GLY A 405 -13.18 -0.17 27.79
C GLY A 405 -12.50 1.18 27.54
N ASN A 406 -11.21 1.19 27.18
CA ASN A 406 -10.43 2.42 27.06
C ASN A 406 -10.20 2.79 25.57
N PRO A 407 -10.75 3.92 25.08
CA PRO A 407 -10.64 4.34 23.68
C PRO A 407 -9.21 4.73 23.26
N ASN A 408 -8.27 4.90 24.19
CA ASN A 408 -6.88 5.24 23.90
C ASN A 408 -5.98 4.01 23.71
N VAL A 409 -6.43 2.80 24.04
CA VAL A 409 -5.58 1.59 24.01
C VAL A 409 -5.06 1.26 22.59
N PRO A 410 -5.79 1.49 21.50
CA PRO A 410 -5.26 1.30 20.15
C PRO A 410 -3.98 2.10 19.85
N ALA A 411 -3.78 3.24 20.52
CA ALA A 411 -2.54 4.01 20.40
C ALA A 411 -1.31 3.20 20.83
N TRP A 412 -1.45 2.33 21.82
CA TRP A 412 -0.36 1.49 22.32
C TRP A 412 0.07 0.42 21.30
N TYR A 413 -0.89 -0.13 20.53
CA TYR A 413 -0.54 -1.03 19.44
C TYR A 413 0.27 -0.31 18.37
N LEU A 414 -0.19 0.87 17.91
CA LEU A 414 0.55 1.69 16.94
C LEU A 414 1.94 2.07 17.48
N ALA A 415 2.03 2.52 18.74
CA ALA A 415 3.29 2.89 19.38
C ALA A 415 4.25 1.69 19.48
N ALA A 416 3.77 0.52 19.91
CA ALA A 416 4.58 -0.68 20.07
C ALA A 416 5.16 -1.17 18.74
N VAL A 417 4.32 -1.26 17.69
CA VAL A 417 4.78 -1.62 16.34
C VAL A 417 5.81 -0.61 15.85
N SER A 418 5.52 0.70 15.99
CA SER A 418 6.43 1.75 15.54
C SER A 418 7.76 1.75 16.30
N LEU A 419 7.75 1.46 17.61
CA LEU A 419 8.96 1.34 18.44
C LEU A 419 9.84 0.15 17.99
N VAL A 420 9.23 -1.02 17.75
CA VAL A 420 9.97 -2.19 17.26
C VAL A 420 10.57 -1.89 15.89
N CYS A 421 9.80 -1.27 14.98
CA CYS A 421 10.31 -0.83 13.69
C CYS A 421 11.44 0.19 13.83
N PHE A 422 11.30 1.17 14.73
CA PHE A 422 12.36 2.15 15.01
C PHE A 422 13.66 1.48 15.44
N LEU A 423 13.61 0.54 16.38
CA LEU A 423 14.79 -0.17 16.87
C LEU A 423 15.48 -1.00 15.78
N ILE A 424 14.70 -1.68 14.93
CA ILE A 424 15.24 -2.43 13.78
C ILE A 424 15.89 -1.48 12.78
N LEU A 425 15.22 -0.38 12.42
CA LEU A 425 15.74 0.60 11.47
C LEU A 425 16.95 1.34 12.02
N TYR A 426 16.95 1.70 13.29
CA TYR A 426 18.07 2.40 13.94
C TYR A 426 19.35 1.56 13.90
N THR A 427 19.23 0.26 14.19
CA THR A 427 20.38 -0.66 14.29
C THR A 427 20.86 -1.22 12.95
N ARG A 428 19.95 -1.35 11.95
CA ARG A 428 20.26 -2.08 10.72
C ARG A 428 20.18 -1.28 9.44
N LEU A 429 19.42 -0.16 9.40
CA LEU A 429 19.25 0.61 8.16
C LEU A 429 20.46 1.52 7.93
N PRO A 430 21.26 1.30 6.88
CA PRO A 430 22.29 2.26 6.44
C PRO A 430 21.63 3.45 5.72
N GLU A 431 22.42 4.50 5.44
CA GLU A 431 21.97 5.52 4.48
C GLU A 431 22.08 4.96 3.07
N THR A 432 20.98 4.99 2.32
CA THR A 432 20.88 4.36 0.99
C THR A 432 20.84 5.35 -0.18
N LYS A 433 20.86 6.65 0.09
CA LYS A 433 20.69 7.71 -0.91
C LYS A 433 21.56 7.55 -2.17
N ASN A 434 22.80 7.09 -2.01
CA ASN A 434 23.77 6.97 -3.10
C ASN A 434 24.09 5.53 -3.47
N VAL A 435 23.23 4.56 -3.07
CA VAL A 435 23.46 3.15 -3.38
C VAL A 435 23.41 2.91 -4.90
N ASP A 436 24.32 2.08 -5.38
CA ASP A 436 24.28 1.60 -6.78
C ASP A 436 23.18 0.54 -6.89
N LEU A 437 22.14 0.82 -7.70
CA LEU A 437 21.03 -0.10 -7.90
C LEU A 437 21.37 -1.27 -8.82
N SER A 438 22.48 -1.21 -9.56
CA SER A 438 22.93 -2.27 -10.45
C SER A 438 23.84 -3.29 -9.74
N ALA A 439 24.20 -3.05 -8.48
CA ALA A 439 25.02 -3.94 -7.68
C ALA A 439 24.24 -5.21 -7.28
N GLY A 440 24.88 -6.38 -7.38
CA GLY A 440 24.38 -7.69 -6.93
C GLY A 440 23.68 -8.50 -7.96
#